data_7b6f2294812db1186a39372881f03115
#
_entry.id   7b6f2294812db1186a39372881f03115
#
_cell.length_a   1.000
_cell.length_b   1.000
_cell.length_c   1.000
_cell.angle_alpha   90.00
_cell.angle_beta   90.00
_cell.angle_gamma   90.00
#
_symmetry.space_group_name_H-M   'P 1'
#
loop_
_entity.id
_entity.type
_entity.pdbx_description
1 polymer ?
#
loop_
_entity_poly.entity_id
_entity_poly.type
_entity_poly.pdbx_seq_one_letter_code
_entity_poly.pdbx_strand_id
1 'polypeptide(L)'
;MNPIMMTIIMSSLALGTIITMSSHHWVLAWVGLEVNTLAIIPIIAKQHHPRATEAATKYFLTQAAASATLLFASTVNAWSTGTWDITQITDQGACIMLTMALSMKLGLTPLHFWLPEVFQGSTLKTTLIIATWQKLAPLALLYLTQNSLNTPVLLTMA
;
A
#
# COMPACT_ATOMS: atom_id res chain seq x y z
N MET A 1 -13.07 -18.92 11.17
CA MET A 1 -11.90 -19.15 10.32
C MET A 1 -10.97 -20.14 11.00
N ASN A 2 -10.40 -21.06 10.24
CA ASN A 2 -9.48 -22.07 10.76
C ASN A 2 -8.25 -21.40 11.38
N PRO A 3 -7.77 -21.82 12.58
CA PRO A 3 -6.57 -21.24 13.18
C PRO A 3 -5.32 -21.29 12.30
N ILE A 4 -5.17 -22.34 11.48
CA ILE A 4 -4.05 -22.51 10.57
C ILE A 4 -4.07 -21.40 9.49
N MET A 5 -5.25 -21.15 8.91
CA MET A 5 -5.43 -20.08 7.91
C MET A 5 -5.11 -18.70 8.50
N MET A 6 -5.57 -18.44 9.73
CA MET A 6 -5.30 -17.17 10.41
C MET A 6 -3.80 -16.98 10.66
N THR A 7 -3.10 -18.04 11.06
CA THR A 7 -1.65 -17.99 11.26
C THR A 7 -0.92 -17.67 9.95
N ILE A 8 -1.32 -18.31 8.84
CA ILE A 8 -0.73 -18.06 7.52
C ILE A 8 -0.95 -16.60 7.10
N ILE A 9 -2.15 -16.09 7.27
CA ILE A 9 -2.48 -14.70 6.89
C ILE A 9 -1.67 -13.70 7.72
N MET A 10 -1.60 -13.89 9.02
CA MET A 10 -0.86 -12.99 9.91
C MET A 10 0.65 -13.03 9.63
N SER A 11 1.19 -14.22 9.36
CA SER A 11 2.60 -14.35 8.98
C SER A 11 2.88 -13.70 7.62
N SER A 12 1.96 -13.78 6.66
CA SER A 12 2.08 -13.11 5.36
C SER A 12 2.11 -11.60 5.51
N LEU A 13 1.28 -11.05 6.38
CA LEU A 13 1.29 -9.61 6.67
C LEU A 13 2.64 -9.16 7.22
N ALA A 14 3.18 -9.90 8.17
CA ALA A 14 4.48 -9.60 8.75
C ALA A 14 5.60 -9.69 7.71
N LEU A 15 5.62 -10.76 6.91
CA LEU A 15 6.60 -10.94 5.85
C LEU A 15 6.54 -9.83 4.80
N GLY A 16 5.36 -9.46 4.34
CA GLY A 16 5.20 -8.39 3.37
C GLY A 16 5.73 -7.07 3.87
N THR A 17 5.46 -6.75 5.13
CA THR A 17 5.97 -5.53 5.77
C THR A 17 7.50 -5.54 5.85
N ILE A 18 8.08 -6.66 6.29
CA ILE A 18 9.53 -6.80 6.42
C ILE A 18 10.21 -6.70 5.05
N ILE A 19 9.66 -7.37 4.04
CA ILE A 19 10.19 -7.31 2.67
C ILE A 19 10.20 -5.87 2.16
N THR A 20 9.12 -5.13 2.37
CA THR A 20 9.02 -3.74 1.94
C THR A 20 10.04 -2.84 2.66
N MET A 21 10.16 -3.00 3.97
CA MET A 21 11.07 -2.18 4.78
C MET A 21 12.54 -2.42 4.47
N SER A 22 12.91 -3.67 4.13
CA SER A 22 14.29 -4.05 3.87
C SER A 22 14.66 -3.99 2.39
N SER A 23 13.74 -3.62 1.51
CA SER A 23 13.97 -3.64 0.07
C SER A 23 14.82 -2.44 -0.38
N HIS A 24 15.68 -2.70 -1.36
CA HIS A 24 16.43 -1.67 -2.08
C HIS A 24 16.01 -1.58 -3.55
N HIS A 25 15.24 -2.54 -4.02
CA HIS A 25 14.77 -2.64 -5.40
C HIS A 25 13.27 -2.37 -5.45
N TRP A 26 12.82 -1.56 -6.41
CA TRP A 26 11.41 -1.19 -6.52
C TRP A 26 10.47 -2.38 -6.72
N VAL A 27 10.88 -3.38 -7.51
CA VAL A 27 10.05 -4.57 -7.73
C VAL A 27 9.87 -5.34 -6.44
N LEU A 28 10.91 -5.45 -5.62
CA LEU A 28 10.83 -6.13 -4.33
C LEU A 28 9.92 -5.38 -3.36
N ALA A 29 10.00 -4.06 -3.33
CA ALA A 29 9.09 -3.22 -2.53
C ALA A 29 7.64 -3.39 -2.99
N TRP A 30 7.41 -3.42 -4.30
CA TRP A 30 6.08 -3.64 -4.86
C TRP A 30 5.53 -5.02 -4.47
N VAL A 31 6.34 -6.06 -4.55
CA VAL A 31 5.94 -7.42 -4.12
C VAL A 31 5.54 -7.42 -2.65
N GLY A 32 6.30 -6.76 -1.78
CA GLY A 32 5.97 -6.66 -0.37
C GLY A 32 4.63 -5.98 -0.13
N LEU A 33 4.35 -4.90 -0.84
CA LEU A 33 3.07 -4.20 -0.75
C LEU A 33 1.90 -5.07 -1.23
N GLU A 34 2.10 -5.82 -2.33
CA GLU A 34 1.08 -6.72 -2.86
C GLU A 34 0.78 -7.88 -1.91
N VAL A 35 1.79 -8.46 -1.29
CA VAL A 35 1.61 -9.51 -0.28
C VAL A 35 0.73 -8.97 0.86
N ASN A 36 0.97 -7.75 1.32
CA ASN A 36 0.17 -7.13 2.36
C ASN A 36 -1.29 -6.94 1.93
N THR A 37 -1.53 -6.40 0.75
CA THR A 37 -2.90 -6.16 0.27
C THR A 37 -3.66 -7.45 0.06
N LEU A 38 -3.03 -8.46 -0.51
CA LEU A 38 -3.69 -9.75 -0.73
C LEU A 38 -3.96 -10.50 0.57
N ALA A 39 -3.08 -10.35 1.56
CA ALA A 39 -3.25 -11.02 2.85
C ALA A 39 -4.42 -10.46 3.67
N ILE A 40 -4.70 -9.16 3.56
CA ILE A 40 -5.77 -8.52 4.34
C ILE A 40 -7.17 -8.78 3.76
N ILE A 41 -7.28 -9.07 2.45
CA ILE A 41 -8.58 -9.26 1.79
C ILE A 41 -9.40 -10.39 2.44
N PRO A 42 -8.85 -11.59 2.70
CA PRO A 42 -9.61 -12.64 3.39
C PRO A 42 -10.11 -12.23 4.78
N ILE A 43 -9.36 -11.39 5.48
CA ILE A 43 -9.75 -10.91 6.81
C ILE A 43 -10.95 -9.97 6.70
N ILE A 44 -10.96 -9.09 5.70
CA ILE A 44 -12.09 -8.17 5.47
C ILE A 44 -13.33 -8.96 5.09
N ALA A 45 -13.20 -9.97 4.24
CA ALA A 45 -14.31 -10.78 3.73
C ALA A 45 -14.76 -11.91 4.69
N LYS A 46 -14.14 -12.03 5.86
CA LYS A 46 -14.34 -13.14 6.80
C LYS A 46 -15.80 -13.37 7.20
N GLN A 47 -16.60 -12.30 7.26
CA GLN A 47 -17.98 -12.40 7.75
C GLN A 47 -18.99 -12.94 6.71
N HIS A 48 -18.57 -13.12 5.45
CA HIS A 48 -19.43 -13.57 4.34
C HIS A 48 -20.73 -12.77 4.20
N HIS A 49 -20.72 -11.54 4.68
CA HIS A 49 -21.83 -10.60 4.58
C HIS A 49 -21.70 -9.81 3.29
N PRO A 50 -22.82 -9.44 2.59
CA PRO A 50 -22.72 -8.64 1.37
C PRO A 50 -21.93 -7.34 1.54
N ARG A 51 -22.07 -6.69 2.69
CA ARG A 51 -21.32 -5.46 2.98
C ARG A 51 -19.83 -5.72 3.16
N ALA A 52 -19.45 -6.86 3.72
CA ALA A 52 -18.05 -7.25 3.86
C ALA A 52 -17.41 -7.53 2.51
N THR A 53 -18.11 -8.20 1.60
CA THR A 53 -17.61 -8.44 0.24
C THR A 53 -17.49 -7.14 -0.55
N GLU A 54 -18.43 -6.23 -0.38
CA GLU A 54 -18.36 -4.89 -1.00
C GLU A 54 -17.12 -4.14 -0.49
N ALA A 55 -16.88 -4.14 0.81
CA ALA A 55 -15.72 -3.51 1.41
C ALA A 55 -14.42 -4.12 0.89
N ALA A 56 -14.35 -5.46 0.82
CA ALA A 56 -13.17 -6.16 0.30
C ALA A 56 -12.91 -5.81 -1.16
N THR A 57 -13.96 -5.74 -1.98
CA THR A 57 -13.85 -5.38 -3.39
C THR A 57 -13.33 -3.95 -3.55
N LYS A 58 -13.88 -3.00 -2.81
CA LYS A 58 -13.46 -1.60 -2.86
C LYS A 58 -12.00 -1.45 -2.41
N TYR A 59 -11.62 -2.13 -1.35
CA TYR A 59 -10.24 -2.13 -0.89
C TYR A 59 -9.30 -2.68 -1.95
N PHE A 60 -9.64 -3.83 -2.52
CA PHE A 60 -8.81 -4.46 -3.56
C PHE A 60 -8.63 -3.55 -4.77
N LEU A 61 -9.72 -2.96 -5.28
CA LEU A 61 -9.65 -2.12 -6.48
C LEU A 61 -8.80 -0.88 -6.26
N THR A 62 -8.96 -0.20 -5.13
CA THR A 62 -8.18 1.00 -4.84
C THR A 62 -6.70 0.68 -4.62
N GLN A 63 -6.41 -0.38 -3.90
CA GLN A 63 -5.03 -0.79 -3.65
C GLN A 63 -4.36 -1.32 -4.92
N ALA A 64 -5.09 -2.01 -5.79
CA ALA A 64 -4.58 -2.47 -7.08
C ALA A 64 -4.23 -1.30 -7.99
N ALA A 65 -5.09 -0.28 -8.05
CA ALA A 65 -4.81 0.93 -8.82
C ALA A 65 -3.56 1.64 -8.29
N ALA A 66 -3.42 1.74 -6.97
CA ALA A 66 -2.25 2.35 -6.35
C ALA A 66 -0.97 1.58 -6.64
N SER A 67 -1.00 0.26 -6.57
CA SER A 67 0.18 -0.57 -6.84
C SER A 67 0.57 -0.55 -8.31
N ALA A 68 -0.40 -0.53 -9.22
CA ALA A 68 -0.13 -0.38 -10.65
C ALA A 68 0.53 0.97 -10.95
N THR A 69 0.06 2.05 -10.35
CA THR A 69 0.65 3.37 -10.49
C THR A 69 2.08 3.40 -9.94
N LEU A 70 2.30 2.76 -8.80
CA LEU A 70 3.62 2.68 -8.18
C LEU A 70 4.60 1.92 -9.06
N LEU A 71 4.20 0.79 -9.61
CA LEU A 71 5.03 0.00 -10.51
C LEU A 71 5.35 0.76 -11.79
N PHE A 72 4.36 1.44 -12.37
CA PHE A 72 4.57 2.27 -13.55
C PHE A 72 5.55 3.40 -13.28
N ALA A 73 5.40 4.08 -12.14
CA ALA A 73 6.31 5.15 -11.74
C ALA A 73 7.75 4.64 -11.58
N SER A 74 7.91 3.46 -11.00
CA SER A 74 9.23 2.86 -10.84
C SER A 74 9.86 2.45 -12.17
N THR A 75 9.05 1.99 -13.14
CA THR A 75 9.55 1.67 -14.48
C THR A 75 9.97 2.93 -15.23
N VAL A 76 9.22 4.01 -15.13
CA VAL A 76 9.58 5.30 -15.73
C VAL A 76 10.88 5.83 -15.13
N ASN A 77 11.03 5.72 -13.82
CA ASN A 77 12.26 6.12 -13.15
C ASN A 77 13.45 5.25 -13.59
N ALA A 78 13.26 3.94 -13.72
CA ALA A 78 14.30 3.02 -14.18
C ALA A 78 14.70 3.31 -15.63
N TRP A 79 13.75 3.69 -16.46
CA TRP A 79 14.05 4.09 -17.85
C TRP A 79 14.95 5.31 -17.88
N SER A 80 14.66 6.33 -17.07
CA SER A 80 15.42 7.58 -17.08
C SER A 80 16.78 7.47 -16.39
N THR A 81 16.88 6.69 -15.30
CA THR A 81 18.11 6.58 -14.50
C THR A 81 18.92 5.33 -14.82
N GLY A 82 18.31 4.32 -15.39
CA GLY A 82 18.94 3.01 -15.61
C GLY A 82 19.09 2.17 -14.35
N THR A 83 18.51 2.58 -13.22
CA THR A 83 18.59 1.86 -11.95
C THR A 83 17.22 1.64 -11.34
N TRP A 84 17.07 0.54 -10.61
CA TRP A 84 15.86 0.21 -9.87
C TRP A 84 15.98 0.51 -8.37
N ASP A 85 17.00 1.27 -8.00
CA ASP A 85 17.23 1.63 -6.59
C ASP A 85 16.14 2.58 -6.09
N ILE A 86 15.61 2.28 -4.91
CA ILE A 86 14.54 3.06 -4.28
C ILE A 86 15.01 4.49 -3.97
N THR A 87 16.29 4.66 -3.63
CA THR A 87 16.83 5.96 -3.22
C THR A 87 17.15 6.88 -4.40
N GLN A 88 17.22 6.35 -5.62
CA GLN A 88 17.63 7.11 -6.80
C GLN A 88 16.43 7.47 -7.69
N ILE A 89 15.61 8.39 -7.22
CA ILE A 89 14.49 8.93 -7.99
C ILE A 89 14.88 10.32 -8.47
N THR A 90 15.08 10.46 -9.78
CA THR A 90 15.49 11.73 -10.39
C THR A 90 14.43 12.30 -11.31
N ASP A 91 13.58 11.46 -11.90
CA ASP A 91 12.51 11.91 -12.77
C ASP A 91 11.37 12.53 -11.94
N GLN A 92 11.05 13.78 -12.27
CA GLN A 92 10.02 14.53 -11.55
C GLN A 92 8.61 13.93 -11.75
N GLY A 93 8.32 13.45 -12.97
CA GLY A 93 7.05 12.77 -13.25
C GLY A 93 6.89 11.49 -12.45
N ALA A 94 7.95 10.68 -12.39
CA ALA A 94 7.95 9.45 -11.57
C ALA A 94 7.78 9.78 -10.09
N CYS A 95 8.43 10.84 -9.62
CA CYS A 95 8.32 11.28 -8.23
C CYS A 95 6.88 11.65 -7.85
N ILE A 96 6.20 12.40 -8.72
CA ILE A 96 4.79 12.78 -8.51
C ILE A 96 3.90 11.54 -8.49
N MET A 97 4.06 10.64 -9.45
CA MET A 97 3.27 9.41 -9.50
C MET A 97 3.49 8.51 -8.29
N LEU A 98 4.73 8.40 -7.81
CA LEU A 98 5.05 7.65 -6.60
C LEU A 98 4.37 8.25 -5.37
N THR A 99 4.43 9.58 -5.24
CA THR A 99 3.77 10.28 -4.13
C THR A 99 2.28 10.03 -4.14
N MET A 100 1.64 10.10 -5.31
CA MET A 100 0.21 9.85 -5.46
C MET A 100 -0.13 8.40 -5.12
N ALA A 101 0.64 7.44 -5.58
CA ALA A 101 0.40 6.01 -5.31
C ALA A 101 0.52 5.70 -3.82
N LEU A 102 1.57 6.20 -3.17
CA LEU A 102 1.77 5.98 -1.74
C LEU A 102 0.71 6.69 -0.90
N SER A 103 0.30 7.89 -1.29
CA SER A 103 -0.77 8.61 -0.60
C SER A 103 -2.10 7.88 -0.72
N MET A 104 -2.39 7.28 -1.86
CA MET A 104 -3.59 6.45 -2.05
C MET A 104 -3.56 5.23 -1.13
N LYS A 105 -2.42 4.57 -0.99
CA LYS A 105 -2.29 3.43 -0.08
C LYS A 105 -2.44 3.83 1.38
N LEU A 106 -1.95 5.00 1.75
CA LEU A 106 -2.07 5.53 3.10
C LEU A 106 -3.46 6.09 3.40
N GLY A 107 -4.23 6.43 2.38
CA GLY A 107 -5.52 7.07 2.54
C GLY A 107 -5.41 8.55 2.87
N LEU A 108 -4.42 9.24 2.31
CA LEU A 108 -4.27 10.68 2.46
C LEU A 108 -5.23 11.44 1.55
N THR A 109 -5.61 12.63 1.96
CA THR A 109 -6.47 13.52 1.17
C THR A 109 -5.75 13.96 -0.12
N PRO A 110 -6.42 13.98 -1.28
CA PRO A 110 -7.83 13.69 -1.54
C PRO A 110 -8.14 12.22 -1.85
N LEU A 111 -7.19 11.31 -1.71
CA LEU A 111 -7.32 9.91 -2.11
C LEU A 111 -7.74 8.99 -0.95
N HIS A 112 -8.56 9.52 -0.05
CA HIS A 112 -8.97 8.83 1.18
C HIS A 112 -10.39 8.27 1.13
N PHE A 113 -11.10 8.39 0.00
CA PHE A 113 -12.53 8.05 -0.09
C PHE A 113 -12.83 6.57 0.15
N TRP A 114 -11.84 5.70 -0.06
CA TRP A 114 -12.02 4.27 0.16
C TRP A 114 -12.08 3.89 1.65
N LEU A 115 -11.45 4.68 2.52
CA LEU A 115 -11.31 4.35 3.94
C LEU A 115 -12.64 4.21 4.68
N PRO A 116 -13.56 5.21 4.64
CA PRO A 116 -14.82 5.11 5.37
C PRO A 116 -15.67 3.92 4.91
N GLU A 117 -15.69 3.64 3.62
CA GLU A 117 -16.49 2.55 3.07
C GLU A 117 -15.96 1.19 3.50
N VAL A 118 -14.65 1.00 3.49
CA VAL A 118 -14.01 -0.22 3.95
C VAL A 118 -14.22 -0.40 5.45
N PHE A 119 -14.09 0.65 6.23
CA PHE A 119 -14.27 0.60 7.68
C PHE A 119 -15.71 0.25 8.06
N GLN A 120 -16.70 0.76 7.33
CA GLN A 120 -18.10 0.44 7.57
C GLN A 120 -18.45 -1.01 7.28
N GLY A 121 -17.76 -1.63 6.34
CA GLY A 121 -18.01 -3.02 5.95
C GLY A 121 -17.18 -4.05 6.69
N SER A 122 -16.28 -3.65 7.60
CA SER A 122 -15.36 -4.54 8.30
C SER A 122 -15.60 -4.54 9.81
N THR A 123 -15.10 -5.58 10.50
CA THR A 123 -15.15 -5.64 11.97
C THR A 123 -14.21 -4.62 12.60
N LEU A 124 -14.41 -4.34 13.88
CA LEU A 124 -13.56 -3.42 14.62
C LEU A 124 -12.10 -3.87 14.66
N LYS A 125 -11.85 -5.17 14.81
CA LYS A 125 -10.49 -5.74 14.79
C LYS A 125 -9.82 -5.54 13.43
N THR A 126 -10.55 -5.81 12.35
CA THR A 126 -10.05 -5.63 10.97
C THR A 126 -9.78 -4.16 10.69
N THR A 127 -10.67 -3.26 11.13
CA THR A 127 -10.49 -1.82 11.00
C THR A 127 -9.21 -1.37 11.69
N LEU A 128 -8.94 -1.89 12.88
CA LEU A 128 -7.72 -1.57 13.62
C LEU A 128 -6.47 -2.02 12.86
N ILE A 129 -6.47 -3.23 12.30
CA ILE A 129 -5.35 -3.74 11.51
C ILE A 129 -5.11 -2.85 10.29
N ILE A 130 -6.16 -2.49 9.56
CA ILE A 130 -6.04 -1.62 8.38
C ILE A 130 -5.52 -0.23 8.77
N ALA A 131 -6.02 0.32 9.87
CA ALA A 131 -5.64 1.66 10.32
C ALA A 131 -4.20 1.75 10.83
N THR A 132 -3.64 0.64 11.32
CA THR A 132 -2.31 0.63 11.93
C THR A 132 -1.29 -0.13 11.11
N TRP A 133 -1.47 -1.44 10.95
CA TRP A 133 -0.45 -2.30 10.35
C TRP A 133 -0.26 -2.07 8.86
N GLN A 134 -1.35 -1.89 8.13
CA GLN A 134 -1.29 -1.70 6.68
C GLN A 134 -0.64 -0.38 6.26
N LYS A 135 -0.49 0.55 7.17
CA LYS A 135 0.16 1.84 6.90
C LYS A 135 1.67 1.80 7.11
N LEU A 136 2.21 0.76 7.74
CA LEU A 136 3.64 0.67 8.03
C LEU A 136 4.49 0.58 6.76
N ALA A 137 4.14 -0.29 5.82
CA ALA A 137 4.92 -0.50 4.60
C ALA A 137 4.94 0.74 3.70
N PRO A 138 3.80 1.39 3.38
CA PRO A 138 3.83 2.64 2.61
C PRO A 138 4.58 3.77 3.32
N LEU A 139 4.47 3.87 4.64
CA LEU A 139 5.23 4.88 5.41
C LEU A 139 6.72 4.64 5.35
N ALA A 140 7.16 3.37 5.41
CA ALA A 140 8.56 3.02 5.28
C ALA A 140 9.10 3.43 3.90
N LEU A 141 8.34 3.21 2.83
CA LEU A 141 8.71 3.64 1.49
C LEU A 141 8.77 5.16 1.38
N LEU A 142 7.84 5.89 1.98
CA LEU A 142 7.90 7.36 2.02
C LEU A 142 9.17 7.84 2.73
N TYR A 143 9.50 7.21 3.84
CA TYR A 143 10.71 7.54 4.57
C TYR A 143 11.98 7.29 3.75
N LEU A 144 12.04 6.15 3.06
CA LEU A 144 13.20 5.80 2.23
C LEU A 144 13.34 6.74 1.02
N THR A 145 12.25 7.31 0.53
CA THR A 145 12.24 8.19 -0.65
C THR A 145 12.10 9.67 -0.29
N GLN A 146 12.15 10.03 0.99
CA GLN A 146 11.87 11.39 1.47
C GLN A 146 12.71 12.48 0.79
N ASN A 147 13.98 12.18 0.47
CA ASN A 147 14.90 13.14 -0.15
C ASN A 147 14.53 13.47 -1.61
N SER A 148 13.78 12.57 -2.25
CA SER A 148 13.41 12.69 -3.66
C SER A 148 11.98 13.21 -3.84
N LEU A 149 11.12 13.08 -2.83
CA LEU A 149 9.72 13.46 -2.92
C LEU A 149 9.53 14.97 -2.78
N ASN A 150 8.46 15.44 -3.40
CA ASN A 150 8.12 16.87 -3.39
C ASN A 150 7.45 17.22 -2.07
N THR A 151 8.18 17.86 -1.16
CA THR A 151 7.70 18.22 0.17
C THR A 151 6.44 19.10 0.18
N PRO A 152 6.29 20.13 -0.69
CA PRO A 152 5.05 20.90 -0.71
C PRO A 152 3.81 20.07 -1.01
N VAL A 153 3.90 19.09 -1.92
CA VAL A 153 2.78 18.20 -2.25
C VAL A 153 2.43 17.34 -1.05
N LEU A 154 3.42 16.77 -0.37
CA LEU A 154 3.18 15.96 0.83
C LEU A 154 2.51 16.78 1.95
N LEU A 155 2.94 18.01 2.15
CA LEU A 155 2.36 18.89 3.16
C LEU A 155 0.90 19.23 2.86
N THR A 156 0.55 19.45 1.60
CA THR A 156 -0.83 19.73 1.22
C THR A 156 -1.73 18.51 1.35
N MET A 157 -1.20 17.30 1.17
CA MET A 157 -1.95 16.06 1.30
C MET A 157 -2.07 15.58 2.76
N ALA A 158 -1.18 16.00 3.59
CA ALA A 158 -1.26 15.68 5.01
C ALA A 158 -2.36 16.50 5.68
#